data_a4f0e44421f751d0c657c81367137899
#
_entry.id   a4f0e44421f751d0c657c81367137899
#
_cell.length_a   1.000
_cell.length_b   1.000
_cell.length_c   1.000
_cell.angle_alpha   90.00
_cell.angle_beta   90.00
_cell.angle_gamma   90.00
#
_symmetry.space_group_name_H-M   'P 1'
#
loop_
_entity.id
_entity.type
_entity.pdbx_description
1 polymer ?
#
loop_
_entity_poly.entity_id
_entity_poly.type
_entity_poly.pdbx_seq_one_letter_code
_entity_poly.pdbx_strand_id
1 'polypeptide(L)'
;GYCNELGIAEQVDFIVATLSKATASIGGFVATKAKYIPLLQWRANTYTFQACLPPGDAAAILGCLEEIENNPQLVESLHKNNRYMREKLTHLGFNLGKSQSPIIPVFISDKDKLLSFNKELFERGIFSVSIFYPVVKLNEGRIRFILSASHTKEQIDKTVDTLYELAIKYEIFDSPIYPVWQ
;
A
#
# COMPACT_ATOMS: atom_id res chain seq x y z
N GLY A 1 1.20 10.02 9.40
CA GLY A 1 0.05 9.50 8.65
C GLY A 1 -0.43 10.44 7.58
N TYR A 2 -1.39 10.01 6.74
CA TYR A 2 -1.78 10.74 5.52
C TYR A 2 -2.35 12.15 5.80
N CYS A 3 -3.13 12.30 6.86
CA CYS A 3 -3.63 13.64 7.25
C CYS A 3 -2.48 14.59 7.63
N ASN A 4 -1.42 14.06 8.24
CA ASN A 4 -0.24 14.85 8.58
C ASN A 4 0.58 15.22 7.32
N GLU A 5 0.72 14.29 6.39
CA GLU A 5 1.39 14.52 5.10
C GLU A 5 0.73 15.64 4.29
N LEU A 6 -0.61 15.71 4.35
CA LEU A 6 -1.40 16.76 3.69
C LEU A 6 -1.51 18.06 4.50
N GLY A 7 -1.03 18.11 5.74
CA GLY A 7 -1.15 19.27 6.62
C GLY A 7 -2.58 19.59 7.07
N ILE A 8 -3.48 18.61 7.06
CA ILE A 8 -4.92 18.80 7.36
C ILE A 8 -5.37 18.09 8.65
N ALA A 9 -4.46 17.59 9.47
CA ALA A 9 -4.80 16.80 10.66
C ALA A 9 -5.77 17.54 11.59
N GLU A 10 -5.59 18.85 11.81
CA GLU A 10 -6.46 19.67 12.66
C GLU A 10 -7.87 19.93 12.05
N GLN A 11 -8.02 19.74 10.75
CA GLN A 11 -9.28 19.93 10.04
C GLN A 11 -10.14 18.67 10.00
N VAL A 12 -9.57 17.52 10.38
CA VAL A 12 -10.24 16.23 10.36
C VAL A 12 -10.82 15.94 11.73
N ASP A 13 -12.12 15.66 11.81
CA ASP A 13 -12.78 15.37 13.10
C ASP A 13 -12.46 13.96 13.61
N PHE A 14 -12.32 12.97 12.72
CA PHE A 14 -12.05 11.58 13.09
C PHE A 14 -10.95 11.01 12.19
N ILE A 15 -9.83 10.62 12.78
CA ILE A 15 -8.74 9.89 12.10
C ILE A 15 -8.83 8.43 12.54
N VAL A 16 -9.12 7.56 11.58
CA VAL A 16 -9.23 6.11 11.81
C VAL A 16 -8.05 5.41 11.16
N ALA A 17 -7.37 4.57 11.92
CA ALA A 17 -6.26 3.80 11.38
C ALA A 17 -6.24 2.36 11.92
N THR A 18 -5.76 1.44 11.09
CA THR A 18 -5.47 0.06 11.48
C THR A 18 -4.05 -0.05 12.01
N LEU A 19 -3.85 -0.93 12.95
CA LEU A 19 -2.54 -1.25 13.54
C LEU A 19 -1.90 -2.50 12.92
N SER A 20 -2.49 -3.06 11.86
CA SER A 20 -2.01 -4.26 11.17
C SER A 20 -1.07 -4.00 10.00
N LYS A 21 -0.62 -2.78 9.80
CA LYS A 21 0.27 -2.38 8.70
C LYS A 21 1.65 -1.97 9.24
N ALA A 22 1.94 -0.67 9.31
CA ALA A 22 3.24 -0.16 9.75
C ALA A 22 3.65 -0.62 11.15
N THR A 23 2.70 -0.82 12.06
CA THR A 23 2.97 -1.29 13.41
C THR A 23 2.97 -2.81 13.57
N ALA A 24 2.71 -3.57 12.48
CA ALA A 24 2.76 -5.04 12.41
C ALA A 24 2.03 -5.76 13.58
N SER A 25 0.95 -5.17 14.10
CA SER A 25 0.18 -5.67 15.23
C SER A 25 -1.29 -5.91 14.85
N ILE A 26 -2.20 -5.90 15.79
CA ILE A 26 -3.64 -6.09 15.57
C ILE A 26 -4.44 -4.86 16.03
N GLY A 27 -5.70 -4.80 15.63
CA GLY A 27 -6.63 -3.75 16.06
C GLY A 27 -6.53 -2.47 15.24
N GLY A 28 -7.00 -1.40 15.83
CA GLY A 28 -7.05 -0.08 15.25
C GLY A 28 -7.36 0.98 16.29
N PHE A 29 -7.36 2.24 15.88
CA PHE A 29 -7.74 3.34 16.74
C PHE A 29 -8.55 4.39 16.03
N VAL A 30 -9.26 5.18 16.80
CA VAL A 30 -9.90 6.41 16.36
C VAL A 30 -9.32 7.56 17.18
N ALA A 31 -8.62 8.48 16.51
CA ALA A 31 -8.18 9.73 17.12
C ALA A 31 -9.19 10.83 16.78
N THR A 32 -9.62 11.57 17.80
CA THR A 32 -10.64 12.62 17.65
C THR A 32 -10.53 13.66 18.73
N LYS A 33 -11.27 14.77 18.58
CA LYS A 33 -11.36 15.82 19.60
C LYS A 33 -12.05 15.29 20.86
N ALA A 34 -11.57 15.67 22.04
CA ALA A 34 -12.05 15.18 23.34
C ALA A 34 -13.58 15.22 23.49
N LYS A 35 -14.25 16.21 22.93
CA LYS A 35 -15.71 16.35 22.97
C LYS A 35 -16.48 15.19 22.33
N TYR A 36 -15.85 14.42 21.43
CA TYR A 36 -16.48 13.29 20.75
C TYR A 36 -16.21 11.93 21.43
N ILE A 37 -15.26 11.86 22.36
CA ILE A 37 -14.91 10.61 23.04
C ILE A 37 -16.12 9.99 23.76
N PRO A 38 -16.91 10.75 24.58
CA PRO A 38 -18.09 10.17 25.23
C PRO A 38 -19.11 9.63 24.22
N LEU A 39 -19.29 10.30 23.08
CA LEU A 39 -20.20 9.82 22.04
C LEU A 39 -19.76 8.46 21.50
N LEU A 40 -18.48 8.28 21.21
CA LEU A 40 -17.94 7.01 20.73
C LEU A 40 -18.08 5.91 21.79
N GLN A 41 -17.77 6.19 23.03
CA GLN A 41 -17.89 5.23 24.14
C GLN A 41 -19.34 4.75 24.34
N TRP A 42 -20.33 5.63 24.18
CA TRP A 42 -21.74 5.31 24.41
C TRP A 42 -22.45 4.74 23.17
N ARG A 43 -22.00 5.06 21.96
CA ARG A 43 -22.75 4.78 20.73
C ARG A 43 -22.03 3.83 19.76
N ALA A 44 -20.73 3.64 19.89
CA ALA A 44 -20.01 2.70 19.05
C ALA A 44 -20.14 1.27 19.57
N ASN A 45 -20.97 0.47 18.95
CA ASN A 45 -21.17 -0.94 19.33
C ASN A 45 -19.85 -1.71 19.34
N THR A 46 -18.95 -1.42 18.42
CA THR A 46 -17.62 -2.01 18.33
C THR A 46 -16.73 -1.67 19.54
N TYR A 47 -17.00 -0.59 20.25
CA TYR A 47 -16.26 -0.27 21.48
C TYR A 47 -16.68 -1.18 22.64
N THR A 48 -17.96 -1.46 22.77
CA THR A 48 -18.52 -2.29 23.86
C THR A 48 -18.37 -3.78 23.59
N PHE A 49 -18.55 -4.22 22.33
CA PHE A 49 -18.62 -5.64 21.95
C PHE A 49 -17.37 -6.12 21.21
N GLN A 50 -16.20 -5.68 21.63
CA GLN A 50 -14.91 -6.13 21.11
C GLN A 50 -14.00 -6.64 22.21
N ALA A 51 -13.08 -7.54 21.86
CA ALA A 51 -11.98 -7.89 22.73
C ALA A 51 -10.97 -6.72 22.76
N CYS A 52 -10.47 -6.40 23.94
CA CYS A 52 -9.47 -5.34 24.09
C CYS A 52 -8.12 -5.76 23.49
N LEU A 53 -7.33 -4.75 23.10
CA LEU A 53 -5.97 -4.96 22.60
C LEU A 53 -5.10 -5.57 23.74
N PRO A 54 -4.40 -6.70 23.49
CA PRO A 54 -3.50 -7.28 24.47
C PRO A 54 -2.37 -6.31 24.87
N PRO A 55 -1.92 -6.32 26.14
CA PRO A 55 -0.87 -5.40 26.60
C PRO A 55 0.45 -5.51 25.82
N GLY A 56 0.82 -6.73 25.39
CA GLY A 56 2.02 -6.96 24.57
C GLY A 56 1.93 -6.27 23.20
N ASP A 57 0.76 -6.35 22.54
CA ASP A 57 0.50 -5.66 21.27
C ASP A 57 0.50 -4.14 21.46
N ALA A 58 -0.09 -3.65 22.54
CA ALA A 58 -0.08 -2.22 22.86
C ALA A 58 1.35 -1.69 23.07
N ALA A 59 2.21 -2.44 23.77
CA ALA A 59 3.61 -2.07 23.97
C ALA A 59 4.39 -2.07 22.63
N ALA A 60 4.19 -3.08 21.78
CA ALA A 60 4.82 -3.15 20.48
C ALA A 60 4.40 -1.98 19.57
N ILE A 61 3.12 -1.60 19.58
CA ILE A 61 2.60 -0.46 18.83
C ILE A 61 3.24 0.85 19.31
N LEU A 62 3.33 1.07 20.62
CA LEU A 62 3.97 2.25 21.17
C LEU A 62 5.44 2.35 20.73
N GLY A 63 6.20 1.25 20.83
CA GLY A 63 7.58 1.22 20.35
C GLY A 63 7.71 1.52 18.86
N CYS A 64 6.81 1.00 18.02
CA CYS A 64 6.78 1.33 16.59
C CYS A 64 6.47 2.81 16.33
N LEU A 65 5.54 3.41 17.08
CA LEU A 65 5.20 4.83 16.92
C LEU A 65 6.37 5.72 17.35
N GLU A 66 7.02 5.42 18.48
CA GLU A 66 8.22 6.11 18.95
C GLU A 66 9.37 6.02 17.92
N GLU A 67 9.55 4.83 17.34
CA GLU A 67 10.57 4.62 16.28
C GLU A 67 10.29 5.49 15.05
N ILE A 68 9.04 5.55 14.58
CA ILE A 68 8.65 6.38 13.44
C ILE A 68 8.80 7.87 13.75
N GLU A 69 8.46 8.29 14.96
CA GLU A 69 8.56 9.69 15.40
C GLU A 69 10.02 10.14 15.50
N ASN A 70 10.88 9.30 16.06
CA ASN A 70 12.30 9.58 16.24
C ASN A 70 13.13 9.44 14.96
N ASN A 71 12.61 8.75 13.94
CA ASN A 71 13.32 8.43 12.70
C ASN A 71 12.54 8.86 11.44
N PRO A 72 12.32 10.18 11.22
CA PRO A 72 11.57 10.68 10.06
C PRO A 72 12.20 10.27 8.72
N GLN A 73 13.51 9.96 8.69
CA GLN A 73 14.21 9.43 7.52
C GLN A 73 13.65 8.11 7.00
N LEU A 74 12.92 7.33 7.80
CA LEU A 74 12.24 6.11 7.34
C LEU A 74 11.14 6.45 6.34
N VAL A 75 10.35 7.47 6.63
CA VAL A 75 9.28 7.95 5.74
C VAL A 75 9.88 8.57 4.49
N GLU A 76 10.94 9.37 4.62
CA GLU A 76 11.64 9.97 3.48
C GLU A 76 12.23 8.91 2.54
N SER A 77 12.86 7.86 3.10
CA SER A 77 13.40 6.74 2.33
C SER A 77 12.31 5.99 1.58
N LEU A 78 11.15 5.75 2.24
CA LEU A 78 10.00 5.13 1.59
C LEU A 78 9.51 5.97 0.40
N HIS A 79 9.37 7.28 0.56
CA HIS A 79 8.96 8.19 -0.53
C HIS A 79 10.00 8.24 -1.65
N LYS A 80 11.29 8.22 -1.33
CA LYS A 80 12.38 8.17 -2.31
C LYS A 80 12.30 6.89 -3.14
N ASN A 81 12.16 5.74 -2.49
CA ASN A 81 12.01 4.44 -3.15
C ASN A 81 10.76 4.42 -4.05
N ASN A 82 9.64 4.98 -3.55
CA ASN A 82 8.40 5.08 -4.32
C ASN A 82 8.57 5.92 -5.60
N ARG A 83 9.13 7.11 -5.48
CA ARG A 83 9.41 7.96 -6.66
C ARG A 83 10.30 7.25 -7.66
N TYR A 84 11.41 6.68 -7.17
CA TYR A 84 12.39 6.00 -8.02
C TYR A 84 11.76 4.85 -8.83
N MET A 85 11.02 3.95 -8.19
CA MET A 85 10.37 2.83 -8.89
C MET A 85 9.31 3.32 -9.87
N ARG A 86 8.49 4.32 -9.47
CA ARG A 86 7.45 4.88 -10.36
C ARG A 86 8.03 5.53 -11.60
N GLU A 87 9.05 6.34 -11.46
CA GLU A 87 9.72 7.01 -12.58
C GLU A 87 10.23 5.98 -13.60
N LYS A 88 10.92 4.93 -13.13
CA LYS A 88 11.41 3.87 -13.99
C LYS A 88 10.28 3.12 -14.71
N LEU A 89 9.25 2.70 -13.98
CA LEU A 89 8.12 1.98 -14.57
C LEU A 89 7.33 2.84 -15.56
N THR A 90 7.12 4.11 -15.24
CA THR A 90 6.45 5.05 -16.15
C THR A 90 7.27 5.27 -17.42
N HIS A 91 8.59 5.41 -17.30
CA HIS A 91 9.48 5.55 -18.46
C HIS A 91 9.46 4.33 -19.38
N LEU A 92 9.28 3.15 -18.80
CA LEU A 92 9.14 1.88 -19.56
C LEU A 92 7.73 1.65 -20.12
N GLY A 93 6.79 2.56 -19.90
CA GLY A 93 5.44 2.49 -20.47
C GLY A 93 4.41 1.73 -19.64
N PHE A 94 4.72 1.37 -18.40
CA PHE A 94 3.74 0.69 -17.52
C PHE A 94 2.61 1.63 -17.10
N ASN A 95 1.38 1.10 -17.13
CA ASN A 95 0.23 1.80 -16.57
C ASN A 95 0.18 1.60 -15.04
N LEU A 96 0.36 2.68 -14.30
CA LEU A 96 0.34 2.73 -12.83
C LEU A 96 -0.93 3.38 -12.28
N GLY A 97 -1.89 3.76 -13.12
CA GLY A 97 -3.08 4.49 -12.74
C GLY A 97 -2.76 5.84 -12.07
N LYS A 98 -3.66 6.28 -11.18
CA LYS A 98 -3.56 7.58 -10.47
C LYS A 98 -2.98 7.47 -9.05
N SER A 99 -2.56 6.29 -8.60
CA SER A 99 -2.00 6.11 -7.25
C SER A 99 -0.73 6.94 -7.07
N GLN A 100 -0.63 7.64 -5.93
CA GLN A 100 0.56 8.40 -5.52
C GLN A 100 1.21 7.81 -4.26
N SER A 101 0.56 6.84 -3.63
CA SER A 101 1.05 6.19 -2.41
C SER A 101 2.23 5.24 -2.68
N PRO A 102 2.94 4.78 -1.65
CA PRO A 102 3.97 3.74 -1.78
C PRO A 102 3.44 2.36 -2.21
N ILE A 103 2.15 2.25 -2.50
CA ILE A 103 1.57 1.10 -3.17
C ILE A 103 1.56 1.39 -4.67
N ILE A 104 2.30 0.59 -5.44
CA ILE A 104 2.44 0.76 -6.89
C ILE A 104 1.62 -0.34 -7.58
N PRO A 105 0.49 0.01 -8.20
CA PRO A 105 -0.25 -0.91 -9.06
C PRO A 105 0.39 -0.94 -10.45
N VAL A 106 0.59 -2.13 -10.99
CA VAL A 106 0.92 -2.36 -12.40
C VAL A 106 -0.27 -3.05 -13.04
N PHE A 107 -0.97 -2.36 -13.94
CA PHE A 107 -2.20 -2.86 -14.53
C PHE A 107 -1.94 -3.91 -15.60
N ILE A 108 -2.65 -5.05 -15.48
CA ILE A 108 -2.68 -6.15 -16.45
C ILE A 108 -4.13 -6.61 -16.51
N SER A 109 -4.83 -6.24 -17.59
CA SER A 109 -6.29 -6.43 -17.71
C SER A 109 -6.69 -7.90 -17.86
N ASP A 110 -5.89 -8.68 -18.58
CA ASP A 110 -6.11 -10.11 -18.79
C ASP A 110 -5.75 -10.88 -17.52
N LYS A 111 -6.73 -11.62 -16.99
CA LYS A 111 -6.57 -12.38 -15.73
C LYS A 111 -5.53 -13.51 -15.85
N ASP A 112 -5.53 -14.23 -16.96
CA ASP A 112 -4.67 -15.40 -17.11
C ASP A 112 -3.22 -14.97 -17.32
N LYS A 113 -3.02 -13.90 -18.10
CA LYS A 113 -1.71 -13.23 -18.22
C LYS A 113 -1.26 -12.70 -16.85
N LEU A 114 -2.14 -12.04 -16.09
CA LEU A 114 -1.84 -11.51 -14.75
C LEU A 114 -1.36 -12.60 -13.79
N LEU A 115 -2.04 -13.73 -13.75
CA LEU A 115 -1.70 -14.83 -12.85
C LEU A 115 -0.39 -15.50 -13.26
N SER A 116 -0.20 -15.75 -14.56
CA SER A 116 1.03 -16.34 -15.09
C SER A 116 2.23 -15.43 -14.87
N PHE A 117 2.05 -14.13 -15.11
CA PHE A 117 3.05 -13.10 -14.87
C PHE A 117 3.48 -13.04 -13.40
N ASN A 118 2.50 -13.02 -12.48
CA ASN A 118 2.79 -12.97 -11.03
C ASN A 118 3.47 -14.24 -10.53
N LYS A 119 3.10 -15.41 -11.07
CA LYS A 119 3.75 -16.68 -10.75
C LYS A 119 5.24 -16.63 -11.15
N GLU A 120 5.55 -16.15 -12.34
CA GLU A 120 6.93 -16.07 -12.81
C GLU A 120 7.74 -15.00 -12.04
N LEU A 121 7.13 -13.90 -11.61
CA LEU A 121 7.76 -12.95 -10.68
C LEU A 121 8.19 -13.65 -9.38
N PHE A 122 7.30 -14.45 -8.81
CA PHE A 122 7.59 -15.20 -7.59
C PHE A 122 8.74 -16.20 -7.79
N GLU A 123 8.75 -16.94 -8.90
CA GLU A 123 9.82 -17.87 -9.26
C GLU A 123 11.18 -17.18 -9.42
N ARG A 124 11.20 -15.89 -9.79
CA ARG A 124 12.40 -15.05 -9.86
C ARG A 124 12.74 -14.33 -8.55
N GLY A 125 12.02 -14.67 -7.46
CA GLY A 125 12.25 -14.14 -6.11
C GLY A 125 11.66 -12.76 -5.86
N ILE A 126 10.64 -12.35 -6.64
CA ILE A 126 9.92 -11.08 -6.46
C ILE A 126 8.52 -11.38 -5.94
N PHE A 127 8.30 -11.10 -4.66
CA PHE A 127 6.98 -11.26 -4.05
C PHE A 127 6.07 -10.07 -4.36
N SER A 128 4.89 -10.34 -4.91
CA SER A 128 3.86 -9.35 -5.22
C SER A 128 2.46 -9.96 -5.11
N VAL A 129 1.42 -9.13 -5.16
CA VAL A 129 0.04 -9.58 -4.97
C VAL A 129 -0.79 -9.26 -6.22
N SER A 130 -1.38 -10.29 -6.81
CA SER A 130 -2.36 -10.13 -7.89
C SER A 130 -3.72 -9.71 -7.32
N ILE A 131 -4.27 -8.65 -7.86
CA ILE A 131 -5.61 -8.14 -7.53
C ILE A 131 -6.45 -8.21 -8.81
N PHE A 132 -7.58 -8.93 -8.76
CA PHE A 132 -8.49 -9.10 -9.89
C PHE A 132 -9.93 -9.27 -9.41
N TYR A 133 -10.89 -9.38 -10.35
CA TYR A 133 -12.30 -9.57 -10.00
C TYR A 133 -12.50 -10.77 -9.05
N PRO A 134 -13.34 -10.66 -7.99
CA PRO A 134 -14.29 -9.57 -7.70
C PRO A 134 -13.74 -8.42 -6.83
N VAL A 135 -12.46 -8.43 -6.47
CA VAL A 135 -11.85 -7.38 -5.61
C VAL A 135 -11.79 -6.03 -6.35
N VAL A 136 -11.61 -6.08 -7.66
CA VAL A 136 -11.67 -4.92 -8.57
C VAL A 136 -12.62 -5.26 -9.71
N LYS A 137 -13.00 -4.29 -10.54
CA LYS A 137 -13.85 -4.52 -11.72
C LYS A 137 -13.18 -5.45 -12.71
N LEU A 138 -14.00 -6.06 -13.58
CA LEU A 138 -13.49 -6.81 -14.73
C LEU A 138 -12.55 -5.90 -15.57
N ASN A 139 -11.49 -6.46 -16.07
CA ASN A 139 -10.44 -5.78 -16.85
C ASN A 139 -9.62 -4.72 -16.08
N GLU A 140 -9.80 -4.60 -14.76
CA GLU A 140 -8.97 -3.76 -13.90
C GLU A 140 -7.96 -4.58 -13.08
N GLY A 141 -7.57 -5.75 -13.56
CA GLY A 141 -6.56 -6.59 -12.95
C GLY A 141 -5.22 -5.85 -12.82
N ARG A 142 -4.53 -6.11 -11.72
CA ARG A 142 -3.23 -5.46 -11.44
C ARG A 142 -2.36 -6.29 -10.53
N ILE A 143 -1.06 -6.15 -10.68
CA ILE A 143 -0.10 -6.56 -9.66
C ILE A 143 0.11 -5.38 -8.72
N ARG A 144 0.08 -5.64 -7.42
CA ARG A 144 0.29 -4.64 -6.39
C ARG A 144 1.65 -4.84 -5.74
N PHE A 145 2.54 -3.88 -5.92
CA PHE A 145 3.79 -3.77 -5.19
C PHE A 145 3.61 -2.89 -3.97
N ILE A 146 4.19 -3.29 -2.86
CA ILE A 146 4.21 -2.54 -1.60
C ILE A 146 5.66 -2.27 -1.26
N LEU A 147 6.07 -1.02 -1.35
CA LEU A 147 7.43 -0.62 -1.03
C LEU A 147 7.64 -0.47 0.47
N SER A 148 8.88 -0.65 0.87
CA SER A 148 9.36 -0.43 2.23
C SER A 148 10.54 0.55 2.21
N ALA A 149 10.77 1.22 3.33
CA ALA A 149 11.95 2.05 3.54
C ALA A 149 13.27 1.26 3.44
N SER A 150 13.21 -0.04 3.73
CA SER A 150 14.36 -0.96 3.72
C SER A 150 14.71 -1.52 2.34
N HIS A 151 13.87 -1.32 1.32
CA HIS A 151 14.21 -1.76 -0.03
C HIS A 151 15.41 -1.00 -0.56
N THR A 152 16.40 -1.74 -1.09
CA THR A 152 17.57 -1.15 -1.72
C THR A 152 17.29 -0.77 -3.18
N LYS A 153 18.15 0.10 -3.71
CA LYS A 153 18.06 0.50 -5.13
C LYS A 153 18.24 -0.70 -6.06
N GLU A 154 19.16 -1.60 -5.74
CA GLU A 154 19.45 -2.81 -6.51
C GLU A 154 18.25 -3.76 -6.54
N GLN A 155 17.52 -3.88 -5.43
CA GLN A 155 16.28 -4.68 -5.38
C GLN A 155 15.18 -4.07 -6.26
N ILE A 156 15.05 -2.74 -6.24
CA ILE A 156 14.10 -2.03 -7.09
C ILE A 156 14.49 -2.19 -8.56
N ASP A 157 15.76 -2.00 -8.90
CA ASP A 157 16.27 -2.15 -10.26
C ASP A 157 16.01 -3.57 -10.79
N LYS A 158 16.40 -4.60 -10.04
CA LYS A 158 16.10 -6.00 -10.38
C LYS A 158 14.61 -6.21 -10.62
N THR A 159 13.76 -5.64 -9.78
CA THR A 159 12.31 -5.79 -9.91
C THR A 159 11.80 -5.14 -11.19
N VAL A 160 12.25 -3.94 -11.49
CA VAL A 160 11.85 -3.19 -12.70
C VAL A 160 12.32 -3.89 -13.97
N ASP A 161 13.57 -4.36 -13.99
CA ASP A 161 14.14 -5.07 -15.14
C ASP A 161 13.38 -6.39 -15.40
N THR A 162 13.09 -7.15 -14.32
CA THR A 162 12.30 -8.38 -14.42
C THR A 162 10.88 -8.11 -14.91
N LEU A 163 10.24 -7.04 -14.40
CA LEU A 163 8.90 -6.63 -14.86
C LEU A 163 8.91 -6.31 -16.35
N TYR A 164 9.91 -5.61 -16.84
CA TYR A 164 10.02 -5.25 -18.25
C TYR A 164 10.20 -6.48 -19.16
N GLU A 165 11.11 -7.40 -18.79
CA GLU A 165 11.30 -8.66 -19.50
C GLU A 165 10.00 -9.46 -19.61
N LEU A 166 9.28 -9.58 -18.49
CA LEU A 166 8.00 -10.30 -18.45
C LEU A 166 6.90 -9.56 -19.23
N ALA A 167 6.89 -8.22 -19.20
CA ALA A 167 5.92 -7.44 -19.95
C ALA A 167 6.06 -7.64 -21.46
N ILE A 168 7.29 -7.77 -21.97
CA ILE A 168 7.55 -8.14 -23.36
C ILE A 168 7.08 -9.58 -23.62
N LYS A 169 7.48 -10.53 -22.78
CA LYS A 169 7.13 -11.95 -22.93
C LYS A 169 5.62 -12.19 -22.97
N TYR A 170 4.86 -11.50 -22.14
CA TYR A 170 3.40 -11.63 -22.02
C TYR A 170 2.62 -10.61 -22.86
N GLU A 171 3.30 -9.81 -23.68
CA GLU A 171 2.68 -8.78 -24.55
C GLU A 171 1.74 -7.85 -23.76
N ILE A 172 2.23 -7.33 -22.62
CA ILE A 172 1.39 -6.52 -21.72
C ILE A 172 1.13 -5.13 -22.32
N PHE A 173 2.09 -4.58 -23.05
CA PHE A 173 1.99 -3.23 -23.65
C PHE A 173 1.03 -3.18 -24.84
N ASP A 174 0.78 -4.32 -25.50
CA ASP A 174 -0.13 -4.43 -26.64
C ASP A 174 -1.60 -4.63 -26.19
N SER A 175 -1.82 -4.81 -24.88
CA SER A 175 -3.17 -4.93 -24.34
C SER A 175 -3.87 -3.56 -24.34
N PRO A 176 -5.16 -3.47 -24.74
CA PRO A 176 -5.87 -2.21 -24.73
C PRO A 176 -5.86 -1.61 -23.33
N ILE A 177 -5.35 -0.38 -23.22
CA ILE A 177 -5.40 0.40 -21.98
C ILE A 177 -6.86 0.83 -21.81
N TYR A 178 -7.62 0.09 -21.03
CA TYR A 178 -8.94 0.57 -20.61
C TYR A 178 -8.72 1.79 -19.71
N PRO A 179 -9.30 2.96 -20.05
CA PRO A 179 -9.21 4.11 -19.17
C PRO A 179 -9.85 3.76 -17.83
N VAL A 180 -9.01 3.68 -16.82
CA VAL A 180 -9.40 3.24 -15.47
C VAL A 180 -10.34 4.24 -14.79
N TRP A 181 -10.52 5.43 -15.40
CA TRP A 181 -11.33 6.52 -14.85
C TRP A 181 -11.98 7.34 -15.98
N GLN A 182 -13.20 7.09 -16.26
CA GLN A 182 -14.17 8.09 -16.70
C GLN A 182 -15.03 8.47 -15.52
#